data_afac82f77639f78bfdc1e3b514260b50
#
_entry.id   afac82f77639f78bfdc1e3b514260b50
#
_cell.length_a   1.000
_cell.length_b   1.000
_cell.length_c   1.000
_cell.angle_alpha   90.00
_cell.angle_beta   90.00
_cell.angle_gamma   90.00
#
_symmetry.space_group_name_H-M   'P 1'
#
loop_
_entity.id
_entity.type
_entity.pdbx_description
1 polymer ?
#
loop_
_entity_poly.entity_id
_entity_poly.type
_entity_poly.pdbx_seq_one_letter_code
_entity_poly.pdbx_strand_id
1 'polypeptide(L)'
;MPQSLPDTTPPKRRFRWPTGMPQLAALLLVLLVDSLVAPHFWQVVLQDGRLFGSPIDILNRAAPVALLAIGMTLVIATGGIDLSVGAVMAIAGATTAAMTVAGFSLPIVLLSALGTGILAGLWNGILVAILKIQPFVATLILMVAGRGVAQLITSGQIVTFNSPDLSWFGSGSLLFLPTPVIIAVLTLLLFWLLTRKTALGMFIEAVGINIRAAKNAGVNTRIIVMLTYVLSGLCAAIAGIIVAADIRGADANNAGLWLELDAILAVVIGGGSLMGGRFNLLLSVVGALIIQGMNTGILLSGFPPEMNQVVKAAVVLCVLIVQSQRFISLIKGVRNRDKT
;
A
#
# COMPACT_ATOMS: atom_id res chain seq x y z
N MET A 1 -62.53 -3.64 -16.23
CA MET A 1 -61.31 -4.23 -15.64
C MET A 1 -60.75 -3.22 -14.64
N PRO A 2 -60.73 -3.48 -13.32
CA PRO A 2 -60.17 -2.53 -12.36
C PRO A 2 -58.64 -2.59 -12.45
N GLN A 3 -58.01 -1.46 -12.66
CA GLN A 3 -56.55 -1.30 -12.57
C GLN A 3 -56.11 -1.49 -11.14
N SER A 4 -55.30 -2.49 -10.88
CA SER A 4 -54.65 -2.71 -9.56
C SER A 4 -53.72 -1.54 -9.28
N LEU A 5 -53.96 -0.86 -8.16
CA LEU A 5 -53.11 0.21 -7.64
C LEU A 5 -51.65 -0.33 -7.44
N PRO A 6 -50.62 0.44 -7.78
CA PRO A 6 -49.26 0.01 -7.52
C PRO A 6 -48.98 -0.16 -6.00
N ASP A 7 -48.38 -1.25 -5.67
CA ASP A 7 -48.02 -1.65 -4.30
C ASP A 7 -47.08 -0.60 -3.67
N THR A 8 -47.61 0.20 -2.75
CA THR A 8 -46.89 1.29 -2.07
C THR A 8 -46.14 0.84 -0.82
N THR A 9 -45.75 -0.42 -0.73
CA THR A 9 -44.93 -0.86 0.40
C THR A 9 -43.57 -0.18 0.39
N PRO A 10 -43.19 0.60 1.43
CA PRO A 10 -41.91 1.28 1.47
C PRO A 10 -40.78 0.24 1.45
N PRO A 11 -39.71 0.49 0.70
CA PRO A 11 -38.60 -0.45 0.61
C PRO A 11 -38.03 -0.69 2.01
N LYS A 12 -38.00 -1.95 2.45
CA LYS A 12 -37.42 -2.34 3.75
C LYS A 12 -36.02 -1.71 3.84
N ARG A 13 -35.78 -0.85 4.83
CA ARG A 13 -34.47 -0.28 5.15
C ARG A 13 -33.47 -1.42 5.34
N ARG A 14 -32.64 -1.68 4.34
CA ARG A 14 -31.53 -2.63 4.46
C ARG A 14 -30.51 -2.03 5.39
N PHE A 15 -30.21 -2.70 6.49
CA PHE A 15 -29.09 -2.35 7.35
C PHE A 15 -27.82 -2.38 6.50
N ARG A 16 -27.23 -1.20 6.25
CA ARG A 16 -25.94 -1.06 5.57
C ARG A 16 -24.88 -0.93 6.65
N TRP A 17 -23.97 -1.87 6.68
CA TRP A 17 -22.79 -1.78 7.53
C TRP A 17 -22.07 -0.45 7.26
N PRO A 18 -21.58 0.27 8.30
CA PRO A 18 -20.74 1.43 8.10
C PRO A 18 -19.53 1.10 7.22
N THR A 19 -19.12 2.04 6.39
CA THR A 19 -17.96 1.89 5.51
C THR A 19 -16.72 1.57 6.36
N GLY A 20 -16.01 0.45 6.06
CA GLY A 20 -14.80 0.03 6.78
C GLY A 20 -15.03 -1.03 7.86
N MET A 21 -16.26 -1.31 8.29
CA MET A 21 -16.51 -2.37 9.27
C MET A 21 -16.00 -3.76 8.87
N PRO A 22 -16.17 -4.22 7.61
CA PRO A 22 -15.62 -5.52 7.19
C PRO A 22 -14.10 -5.59 7.30
N GLN A 23 -13.40 -4.50 6.96
CA GLN A 23 -11.93 -4.43 7.04
C GLN A 23 -11.44 -4.45 8.48
N LEU A 24 -12.08 -3.70 9.36
CA LEU A 24 -11.77 -3.71 10.79
C LEU A 24 -12.08 -5.07 11.43
N ALA A 25 -13.17 -5.71 11.03
CA ALA A 25 -13.50 -7.06 11.49
C ALA A 25 -12.46 -8.09 11.00
N ALA A 26 -11.98 -7.97 9.76
CA ALA A 26 -10.92 -8.81 9.23
C ALA A 26 -9.59 -8.61 9.98
N LEU A 27 -9.20 -7.35 10.26
CA LEU A 27 -8.02 -7.05 11.06
C LEU A 27 -8.14 -7.67 12.46
N LEU A 28 -9.28 -7.47 13.12
CA LEU A 28 -9.52 -8.03 14.44
C LEU A 28 -9.46 -9.56 14.43
N LEU A 29 -10.01 -10.20 13.39
CA LEU A 29 -9.94 -11.65 13.23
C LEU A 29 -8.50 -12.13 13.12
N VAL A 30 -7.67 -11.47 12.28
CA VAL A 30 -6.24 -11.81 12.13
C VAL A 30 -5.52 -11.68 13.46
N LEU A 31 -5.67 -10.56 14.17
CA LEU A 31 -5.05 -10.34 15.48
C LEU A 31 -5.52 -11.36 16.54
N LEU A 32 -6.77 -11.79 16.49
CA LEU A 32 -7.27 -12.85 17.36
C LEU A 32 -6.64 -14.20 17.04
N VAL A 33 -6.50 -14.56 15.76
CA VAL A 33 -5.81 -15.79 15.35
C VAL A 33 -4.35 -15.75 15.80
N ASP A 34 -3.64 -14.65 15.60
CA ASP A 34 -2.26 -14.46 16.04
C ASP A 34 -2.13 -14.62 17.56
N SER A 35 -3.12 -14.09 18.31
CA SER A 35 -3.18 -14.22 19.76
C SER A 35 -3.38 -15.67 20.24
N LEU A 36 -4.07 -16.50 19.45
CA LEU A 36 -4.25 -17.94 19.78
C LEU A 36 -2.97 -18.74 19.46
N VAL A 37 -2.23 -18.32 18.44
CA VAL A 37 -0.97 -18.98 18.02
C VAL A 37 0.18 -18.63 18.96
N ALA A 38 0.25 -17.38 19.43
CA ALA A 38 1.34 -16.89 20.27
C ALA A 38 0.85 -16.55 21.69
N PRO A 39 1.18 -17.35 22.73
CA PRO A 39 0.63 -17.14 24.09
C PRO A 39 0.93 -15.78 24.71
N HIS A 40 1.97 -15.08 24.26
CA HIS A 40 2.38 -13.76 24.76
C HIS A 40 2.18 -12.63 23.75
N PHE A 41 1.30 -12.83 22.76
CA PHE A 41 1.09 -11.89 21.66
C PHE A 41 0.82 -10.45 22.13
N TRP A 42 -0.02 -10.26 23.14
CA TRP A 42 -0.41 -8.96 23.66
C TRP A 42 0.55 -8.36 24.69
N GLN A 43 1.63 -9.04 25.02
CA GLN A 43 2.61 -8.49 25.94
C GLN A 43 3.38 -7.37 25.25
N VAL A 44 3.20 -6.16 25.77
CA VAL A 44 3.93 -4.98 25.35
C VAL A 44 4.80 -4.53 26.52
N VAL A 45 6.10 -4.46 26.29
CA VAL A 45 7.10 -4.06 27.29
C VAL A 45 7.73 -2.75 26.84
N LEU A 46 7.89 -1.83 27.78
CA LEU A 46 8.67 -0.61 27.55
C LEU A 46 10.13 -0.89 27.95
N GLN A 47 11.03 -0.89 26.97
CA GLN A 47 12.46 -1.07 27.19
C GLN A 47 13.22 0.04 26.46
N ASP A 48 14.17 0.69 27.14
CA ASP A 48 14.99 1.76 26.58
C ASP A 48 14.19 2.90 25.91
N GLY A 49 13.02 3.23 26.46
CA GLY A 49 12.14 4.28 25.91
C GLY A 49 11.41 3.91 24.62
N ARG A 50 11.35 2.62 24.29
CA ARG A 50 10.64 2.07 23.13
C ARG A 50 9.70 0.96 23.56
N LEU A 51 8.53 0.89 22.93
CA LEU A 51 7.60 -0.22 23.08
C LEU A 51 8.06 -1.41 22.23
N PHE A 52 8.10 -2.59 22.84
CA PHE A 52 8.38 -3.88 22.20
C PHE A 52 7.20 -4.82 22.40
N GLY A 53 6.95 -5.67 21.43
CA GLY A 53 5.90 -6.69 21.46
C GLY A 53 5.34 -6.98 20.08
N SER A 54 4.71 -8.15 19.90
CA SER A 54 4.20 -8.58 18.59
C SER A 54 3.27 -7.56 17.92
N PRO A 55 2.35 -6.85 18.60
CA PRO A 55 1.55 -5.80 17.97
C PRO A 55 2.39 -4.61 17.47
N ILE A 56 3.43 -4.25 18.19
CA ILE A 56 4.34 -3.14 17.80
C ILE A 56 5.18 -3.55 16.60
N ASP A 57 5.62 -4.81 16.56
CA ASP A 57 6.38 -5.37 15.44
C ASP A 57 5.51 -5.45 14.17
N ILE A 58 4.23 -5.81 14.29
CA ILE A 58 3.28 -5.75 13.17
C ILE A 58 3.18 -4.32 12.63
N LEU A 59 3.03 -3.32 13.48
CA LEU A 59 2.96 -1.92 13.07
C LEU A 59 4.25 -1.48 12.37
N ASN A 60 5.40 -1.83 12.95
CA ASN A 60 6.71 -1.45 12.41
C ASN A 60 6.95 -2.06 11.02
N ARG A 61 6.72 -3.36 10.89
CA ARG A 61 6.90 -4.09 9.62
C ARG A 61 5.82 -3.73 8.58
N ALA A 62 4.64 -3.30 9.01
CA ALA A 62 3.59 -2.81 8.11
C ALA A 62 3.89 -1.42 7.54
N ALA A 63 4.73 -0.61 8.17
CA ALA A 63 4.97 0.76 7.77
C ALA A 63 5.45 0.91 6.30
N PRO A 64 6.44 0.15 5.79
CA PRO A 64 6.83 0.19 4.39
C PRO A 64 5.68 -0.21 3.45
N VAL A 65 4.95 -1.29 3.76
CA VAL A 65 3.81 -1.75 2.95
C VAL A 65 2.68 -0.71 2.94
N ALA A 66 2.41 -0.09 4.08
CA ALA A 66 1.41 0.98 4.21
C ALA A 66 1.78 2.21 3.36
N LEU A 67 3.06 2.60 3.34
CA LEU A 67 3.55 3.67 2.47
C LEU A 67 3.33 3.34 0.99
N LEU A 68 3.71 2.13 0.57
CA LEU A 68 3.46 1.67 -0.80
C LEU A 68 1.96 1.63 -1.11
N ALA A 69 1.12 1.16 -0.18
CA ALA A 69 -0.33 1.12 -0.34
C ALA A 69 -0.96 2.51 -0.45
N ILE A 70 -0.45 3.52 0.28
CA ILE A 70 -0.89 4.92 0.16
C ILE A 70 -0.66 5.42 -1.27
N GLY A 71 0.56 5.27 -1.81
CA GLY A 71 0.88 5.66 -3.18
C GLY A 71 0.06 4.89 -4.21
N MET A 72 0.02 3.56 -4.08
CA MET A 72 -0.74 2.65 -4.94
C MET A 72 -2.23 2.97 -4.97
N THR A 73 -2.81 3.41 -3.84
CA THR A 73 -4.24 3.81 -3.76
C THR A 73 -4.55 4.95 -4.72
N LEU A 74 -3.68 5.95 -4.83
CA LEU A 74 -3.89 7.09 -5.73
C LEU A 74 -3.77 6.67 -7.20
N VAL A 75 -2.81 5.80 -7.52
CA VAL A 75 -2.64 5.27 -8.88
C VAL A 75 -3.85 4.42 -9.28
N ILE A 76 -4.25 3.47 -8.43
CA ILE A 76 -5.43 2.63 -8.68
C ILE A 76 -6.69 3.48 -8.79
N ALA A 77 -6.84 4.53 -7.98
CA ALA A 77 -7.98 5.43 -8.05
C ALA A 77 -8.12 6.11 -9.42
N THR A 78 -7.03 6.34 -10.16
CA THR A 78 -7.08 6.84 -11.55
C THR A 78 -7.28 5.74 -12.60
N GLY A 79 -7.44 4.47 -12.20
CA GLY A 79 -7.55 3.31 -13.09
C GLY A 79 -6.20 2.78 -13.59
N GLY A 80 -5.09 3.17 -12.96
CA GLY A 80 -3.74 2.66 -13.21
C GLY A 80 -3.33 1.57 -12.22
N ILE A 81 -2.19 0.94 -12.50
CA ILE A 81 -1.48 0.04 -11.58
C ILE A 81 0.01 0.39 -11.65
N ASP A 82 0.69 0.40 -10.51
CA ASP A 82 2.14 0.69 -10.46
C ASP A 82 2.91 -0.51 -9.91
N LEU A 83 3.39 -1.36 -10.81
CA LEU A 83 4.21 -2.52 -10.45
C LEU A 83 5.65 -2.15 -10.10
N SER A 84 6.07 -0.92 -10.35
CA SER A 84 7.46 -0.51 -10.15
C SER A 84 7.80 -0.13 -8.71
N VAL A 85 6.80 0.01 -7.82
CA VAL A 85 7.00 0.53 -6.46
C VAL A 85 8.06 -0.24 -5.67
N GLY A 86 8.14 -1.58 -5.82
CA GLY A 86 9.18 -2.40 -5.20
C GLY A 86 10.58 -2.13 -5.75
N ALA A 87 10.69 -1.93 -7.07
CA ALA A 87 11.96 -1.56 -7.70
C ALA A 87 12.40 -0.12 -7.36
N VAL A 88 11.47 0.82 -7.31
CA VAL A 88 11.73 2.22 -6.89
C VAL A 88 12.19 2.26 -5.43
N MET A 89 11.58 1.46 -4.56
CA MET A 89 12.01 1.26 -3.18
C MET A 89 13.46 0.75 -3.12
N ALA A 90 13.81 -0.25 -3.96
CA ALA A 90 15.18 -0.77 -4.04
C ALA A 90 16.17 0.29 -4.55
N ILE A 91 15.83 1.09 -5.57
CA ILE A 91 16.67 2.20 -6.06
C ILE A 91 16.91 3.21 -4.94
N ALA A 92 15.85 3.63 -4.24
CA ALA A 92 15.97 4.62 -3.16
C ALA A 92 16.83 4.09 -2.01
N GLY A 93 16.64 2.82 -1.61
CA GLY A 93 17.48 2.15 -0.60
C GLY A 93 18.95 2.04 -1.03
N ALA A 94 19.20 1.63 -2.28
CA ALA A 94 20.55 1.56 -2.85
C ALA A 94 21.23 2.93 -2.89
N THR A 95 20.51 3.98 -3.31
CA THR A 95 21.01 5.36 -3.32
C THR A 95 21.31 5.83 -1.89
N THR A 96 20.41 5.54 -0.94
CA THR A 96 20.62 5.87 0.48
C THR A 96 21.92 5.26 1.01
N ALA A 97 22.14 3.96 0.79
CA ALA A 97 23.33 3.28 1.27
C ALA A 97 24.61 3.78 0.56
N ALA A 98 24.59 3.87 -0.78
CA ALA A 98 25.75 4.30 -1.55
C ALA A 98 26.20 5.72 -1.19
N MET A 99 25.25 6.67 -1.07
CA MET A 99 25.55 8.06 -0.69
C MET A 99 26.07 8.17 0.74
N THR A 100 25.54 7.34 1.65
CA THR A 100 26.02 7.31 3.04
C THR A 100 27.45 6.78 3.13
N VAL A 101 27.76 5.70 2.41
CA VAL A 101 29.14 5.15 2.34
C VAL A 101 30.11 6.14 1.69
N ALA A 102 29.64 6.91 0.71
CA ALA A 102 30.42 7.97 0.08
C ALA A 102 30.65 9.21 0.97
N GLY A 103 30.10 9.24 2.19
CA GLY A 103 30.34 10.29 3.18
C GLY A 103 29.51 11.55 3.00
N PHE A 104 28.42 11.50 2.23
CA PHE A 104 27.51 12.65 2.09
C PHE A 104 26.72 12.90 3.37
N SER A 105 26.38 14.18 3.60
CA SER A 105 25.56 14.56 4.76
C SER A 105 24.13 14.00 4.65
N LEU A 106 23.50 13.70 5.81
CA LEU A 106 22.18 13.12 5.89
C LEU A 106 21.11 13.84 5.04
N PRO A 107 21.02 15.19 5.02
CA PRO A 107 20.05 15.87 4.15
C PRO A 107 20.25 15.57 2.65
N ILE A 108 21.49 15.50 2.20
CA ILE A 108 21.81 15.19 0.80
C ILE A 108 21.42 13.75 0.47
N VAL A 109 21.72 12.81 1.36
CA VAL A 109 21.31 11.39 1.23
C VAL A 109 19.79 11.27 1.09
N LEU A 110 19.05 11.91 2.00
CA LEU A 110 17.58 11.85 1.98
C LEU A 110 17.00 12.51 0.73
N LEU A 111 17.47 13.70 0.36
CA LEU A 111 17.01 14.39 -0.85
C LEU A 111 17.32 13.60 -2.13
N SER A 112 18.49 12.97 -2.19
CA SER A 112 18.87 12.13 -3.34
C SER A 112 17.96 10.91 -3.47
N ALA A 113 17.69 10.20 -2.35
CA ALA A 113 16.81 9.05 -2.33
C ALA A 113 15.35 9.43 -2.69
N LEU A 114 14.82 10.52 -2.13
CA LEU A 114 13.49 11.02 -2.49
C LEU A 114 13.44 11.47 -3.96
N GLY A 115 14.53 12.08 -4.44
CA GLY A 115 14.69 12.47 -5.84
C GLY A 115 14.58 11.29 -6.80
N THR A 116 15.15 10.13 -6.47
CA THR A 116 15.00 8.92 -7.30
C THR A 116 13.55 8.47 -7.41
N GLY A 117 12.78 8.53 -6.31
CA GLY A 117 11.37 8.18 -6.33
C GLY A 117 10.54 9.14 -7.17
N ILE A 118 10.80 10.45 -7.05
CA ILE A 118 10.13 11.47 -7.88
C ILE A 118 10.44 11.26 -9.36
N LEU A 119 11.70 11.01 -9.72
CA LEU A 119 12.11 10.78 -11.11
C LEU A 119 11.51 9.49 -11.67
N ALA A 120 11.48 8.42 -10.90
CA ALA A 120 10.85 7.15 -11.28
C ALA A 120 9.33 7.31 -11.49
N GLY A 121 8.67 8.00 -10.56
CA GLY A 121 7.24 8.32 -10.68
C GLY A 121 6.93 9.23 -11.86
N LEU A 122 7.78 10.22 -12.12
CA LEU A 122 7.66 11.10 -13.28
C LEU A 122 7.84 10.33 -14.59
N TRP A 123 8.80 9.41 -14.66
CA TRP A 123 9.01 8.51 -15.80
C TRP A 123 7.74 7.71 -16.11
N ASN A 124 7.18 7.01 -15.13
CA ASN A 124 5.93 6.27 -15.31
C ASN A 124 4.78 7.20 -15.68
N GLY A 125 4.67 8.35 -15.01
CA GLY A 125 3.65 9.35 -15.31
C GLY A 125 3.71 9.85 -16.74
N ILE A 126 4.90 10.09 -17.30
CA ILE A 126 5.10 10.48 -18.71
C ILE A 126 4.65 9.35 -19.64
N LEU A 127 5.11 8.11 -19.39
CA LEU A 127 4.75 6.96 -20.22
C LEU A 127 3.24 6.75 -20.27
N VAL A 128 2.55 6.84 -19.13
CA VAL A 128 1.12 6.57 -19.03
C VAL A 128 0.28 7.77 -19.46
N ALA A 129 0.56 8.97 -18.94
CA ALA A 129 -0.31 10.14 -19.15
C ALA A 129 -0.07 10.85 -20.48
N ILE A 130 1.17 10.88 -20.98
CA ILE A 130 1.56 11.60 -22.19
C ILE A 130 1.64 10.64 -23.37
N LEU A 131 2.45 9.57 -23.25
CA LEU A 131 2.67 8.59 -24.33
C LEU A 131 1.51 7.58 -24.41
N LYS A 132 0.60 7.55 -23.42
CA LYS A 132 -0.59 6.68 -23.37
C LYS A 132 -0.26 5.19 -23.45
N ILE A 133 0.90 4.81 -22.95
CA ILE A 133 1.26 3.41 -22.77
C ILE A 133 0.38 2.84 -21.67
N GLN A 134 -0.07 1.60 -21.84
CA GLN A 134 -0.88 0.93 -20.83
C GLN A 134 -0.15 0.91 -19.49
N PRO A 135 -0.78 1.31 -18.37
CA PRO A 135 -0.15 1.44 -17.06
C PRO A 135 0.64 0.21 -16.63
N PHE A 136 0.04 -0.96 -16.76
CA PHE A 136 0.68 -2.24 -16.44
C PHE A 136 2.02 -2.43 -17.20
N VAL A 137 2.03 -2.15 -18.51
CA VAL A 137 3.23 -2.31 -19.35
C VAL A 137 4.30 -1.28 -18.98
N ALA A 138 3.92 -0.02 -18.82
CA ALA A 138 4.84 1.06 -18.47
C ALA A 138 5.56 0.78 -17.14
N THR A 139 4.81 0.39 -16.11
CA THR A 139 5.36 0.14 -14.77
C THR A 139 6.11 -1.19 -14.68
N LEU A 140 5.73 -2.20 -15.48
CA LEU A 140 6.47 -3.45 -15.62
C LEU A 140 7.88 -3.21 -16.20
N ILE A 141 8.00 -2.34 -17.20
CA ILE A 141 9.31 -1.96 -17.75
C ILE A 141 10.19 -1.37 -16.63
N LEU A 142 9.66 -0.42 -15.85
CA LEU A 142 10.43 0.17 -14.76
C LEU A 142 10.67 -0.82 -13.61
N MET A 143 9.78 -1.76 -13.36
CA MET A 143 9.98 -2.84 -12.37
C MET A 143 11.24 -3.64 -12.70
N VAL A 144 11.41 -4.04 -13.97
CA VAL A 144 12.57 -4.83 -14.41
C VAL A 144 13.82 -3.95 -14.52
N ALA A 145 13.73 -2.84 -15.24
CA ALA A 145 14.87 -1.92 -15.44
C ALA A 145 15.33 -1.30 -14.10
N GLY A 146 14.39 -0.92 -13.25
CA GLY A 146 14.68 -0.33 -11.95
C GLY A 146 15.41 -1.28 -11.00
N ARG A 147 15.11 -2.58 -11.06
CA ARG A 147 15.88 -3.59 -10.33
C ARG A 147 17.34 -3.61 -10.81
N GLY A 148 17.56 -3.58 -12.12
CA GLY A 148 18.90 -3.48 -12.70
C GLY A 148 19.62 -2.18 -12.29
N VAL A 149 18.91 -1.04 -12.26
CA VAL A 149 19.47 0.24 -11.78
C VAL A 149 19.91 0.14 -10.32
N ALA A 150 19.08 -0.44 -9.44
CA ALA A 150 19.45 -0.62 -8.03
C ALA A 150 20.71 -1.50 -7.88
N GLN A 151 20.80 -2.59 -8.66
CA GLN A 151 21.97 -3.46 -8.70
C GLN A 151 23.23 -2.73 -9.23
N LEU A 152 23.09 -1.88 -10.26
CA LEU A 152 24.21 -1.06 -10.77
C LEU A 152 24.72 -0.09 -9.71
N ILE A 153 23.83 0.57 -8.93
CA ILE A 153 24.23 1.49 -7.86
C ILE A 153 25.04 0.77 -6.77
N THR A 154 24.70 -0.49 -6.47
CA THR A 154 25.36 -1.29 -5.44
C THR A 154 26.44 -2.23 -5.99
N SER A 155 26.71 -2.18 -7.30
CA SER A 155 27.60 -3.13 -7.99
C SER A 155 27.20 -4.60 -7.73
N GLY A 156 25.89 -4.86 -7.57
CA GLY A 156 25.35 -6.18 -7.30
C GLY A 156 25.65 -6.75 -5.89
N GLN A 157 26.30 -5.97 -5.03
CA GLN A 157 26.68 -6.37 -3.67
C GLN A 157 25.72 -5.78 -2.63
N ILE A 158 25.69 -6.37 -1.44
CA ILE A 158 25.01 -5.77 -0.29
C ILE A 158 25.93 -4.65 0.24
N VAL A 159 25.45 -3.41 0.15
CA VAL A 159 26.18 -2.24 0.66
C VAL A 159 25.72 -1.97 2.09
N THR A 160 26.63 -2.10 3.05
CA THR A 160 26.34 -1.83 4.48
C THR A 160 26.95 -0.51 4.91
N PHE A 161 26.31 0.18 5.83
CA PHE A 161 26.79 1.43 6.42
C PHE A 161 26.60 1.46 7.94
N ASN A 162 27.36 2.31 8.60
CA ASN A 162 27.23 2.57 10.03
C ASN A 162 27.00 4.08 10.24
N SER A 163 25.74 4.50 10.19
CA SER A 163 25.32 5.89 10.42
C SER A 163 24.18 5.89 11.44
N PRO A 164 24.43 6.31 12.69
CA PRO A 164 23.41 6.36 13.74
C PRO A 164 22.20 7.25 13.33
N ASP A 165 22.48 8.40 12.73
CA ASP A 165 21.45 9.36 12.31
C ASP A 165 20.52 8.75 11.26
N LEU A 166 21.06 8.01 10.28
CA LEU A 166 20.25 7.35 9.28
C LEU A 166 19.51 6.13 9.85
N SER A 167 20.19 5.33 10.69
CA SER A 167 19.58 4.16 11.34
C SER A 167 18.36 4.54 12.20
N TRP A 168 18.30 5.77 12.70
CA TRP A 168 17.16 6.27 13.45
C TRP A 168 15.84 6.23 12.65
N PHE A 169 15.87 6.38 11.32
CA PHE A 169 14.68 6.29 10.47
C PHE A 169 14.11 4.86 10.38
N GLY A 170 14.93 3.82 10.54
CA GLY A 170 14.50 2.42 10.48
C GLY A 170 14.25 1.81 11.86
N SER A 171 15.19 2.03 12.80
CA SER A 171 15.20 1.37 14.11
C SER A 171 15.06 2.31 15.30
N GLY A 172 14.94 3.63 15.06
CA GLY A 172 14.71 4.63 16.12
C GLY A 172 13.31 4.55 16.73
N SER A 173 13.12 5.37 17.77
CA SER A 173 11.81 5.56 18.42
C SER A 173 11.54 7.03 18.67
N LEU A 174 10.29 7.42 18.56
CA LEU A 174 9.77 8.74 18.91
C LEU A 174 8.42 8.53 19.59
N LEU A 175 8.19 9.20 20.73
CA LEU A 175 6.95 9.03 21.51
C LEU A 175 6.65 7.55 21.83
N PHE A 176 7.69 6.78 22.19
CA PHE A 176 7.63 5.34 22.48
C PHE A 176 7.31 4.42 21.28
N LEU A 177 6.94 4.98 20.13
CA LEU A 177 6.62 4.23 18.91
C LEU A 177 7.83 4.15 17.97
N PRO A 178 7.95 3.08 17.17
CA PRO A 178 8.97 2.99 16.13
C PRO A 178 8.86 4.14 15.13
N THR A 179 10.00 4.73 14.75
CA THR A 179 10.05 5.83 13.77
C THR A 179 9.36 5.49 12.44
N PRO A 180 9.48 4.27 11.86
CA PRO A 180 8.78 3.91 10.64
C PRO A 180 7.25 4.09 10.72
N VAL A 181 6.66 3.75 11.89
CA VAL A 181 5.22 3.91 12.12
C VAL A 181 4.82 5.38 12.08
N ILE A 182 5.62 6.24 12.73
CA ILE A 182 5.36 7.69 12.76
C ILE A 182 5.47 8.28 11.36
N ILE A 183 6.49 7.89 10.59
CA ILE A 183 6.67 8.35 9.20
C ILE A 183 5.47 7.92 8.35
N ALA A 184 5.02 6.67 8.47
CA ALA A 184 3.85 6.18 7.75
C ALA A 184 2.57 6.94 8.13
N VAL A 185 2.35 7.21 9.42
CA VAL A 185 1.19 7.98 9.90
C VAL A 185 1.26 9.43 9.42
N LEU A 186 2.41 10.08 9.48
CA LEU A 186 2.59 11.46 8.98
C LEU A 186 2.36 11.53 7.46
N THR A 187 2.88 10.56 6.71
CA THR A 187 2.64 10.46 5.26
C THR A 187 1.16 10.23 4.97
N LEU A 188 0.50 9.32 5.69
CA LEU A 188 -0.94 9.09 5.58
C LEU A 188 -1.73 10.37 5.85
N LEU A 189 -1.41 11.09 6.93
CA LEU A 189 -2.08 12.34 7.29
C LEU A 189 -1.88 13.41 6.21
N LEU A 190 -0.66 13.56 5.69
CA LEU A 190 -0.36 14.50 4.61
C LEU A 190 -1.19 14.18 3.37
N PHE A 191 -1.20 12.92 2.93
CA PHE A 191 -1.94 12.50 1.73
C PHE A 191 -3.45 12.55 1.94
N TRP A 192 -3.91 12.26 3.16
CA TRP A 192 -5.32 12.42 3.52
C TRP A 192 -5.73 13.90 3.47
N LEU A 193 -4.91 14.82 4.00
CA LEU A 193 -5.15 16.26 3.91
C LEU A 193 -5.14 16.73 2.44
N LEU A 194 -4.15 16.31 1.65
CA LEU A 194 -4.06 16.64 0.23
C LEU A 194 -5.29 16.18 -0.54
N THR A 195 -5.78 14.97 -0.30
CA THR A 195 -6.93 14.42 -1.04
C THR A 195 -8.28 14.87 -0.52
N ARG A 196 -8.41 15.19 0.78
CA ARG A 196 -9.71 15.57 1.39
C ARG A 196 -9.91 17.06 1.55
N LYS A 197 -8.82 17.84 1.65
CA LYS A 197 -8.89 19.30 1.86
C LYS A 197 -8.58 20.10 0.59
N THR A 198 -8.11 19.45 -0.47
CA THR A 198 -7.89 20.09 -1.78
C THR A 198 -8.76 19.45 -2.87
N ALA A 199 -8.81 20.09 -4.04
CA ALA A 199 -9.51 19.54 -5.19
C ALA A 199 -8.87 18.27 -5.78
N LEU A 200 -7.64 17.92 -5.35
CA LEU A 200 -6.88 16.81 -5.90
C LEU A 200 -7.64 15.47 -5.80
N GLY A 201 -8.19 15.15 -4.63
CA GLY A 201 -8.92 13.90 -4.44
C GLY A 201 -10.16 13.79 -5.34
N MET A 202 -10.91 14.89 -5.47
CA MET A 202 -12.07 14.95 -6.37
C MET A 202 -11.64 14.75 -7.83
N PHE A 203 -10.53 15.33 -8.26
CA PHE A 203 -10.02 15.17 -9.63
C PHE A 203 -9.52 13.75 -9.88
N ILE A 204 -8.84 13.11 -8.92
CA ILE A 204 -8.42 11.72 -8.99
C ILE A 204 -9.65 10.80 -9.17
N GLU A 205 -10.68 10.95 -8.34
CA GLU A 205 -11.91 10.16 -8.44
C GLU A 205 -12.64 10.41 -9.78
N ALA A 206 -12.73 11.65 -10.23
CA ALA A 206 -13.37 12.01 -11.50
C ALA A 206 -12.64 11.36 -12.70
N VAL A 207 -11.30 11.44 -12.72
CA VAL A 207 -10.46 10.81 -13.77
C VAL A 207 -10.66 9.30 -13.77
N GLY A 208 -10.69 8.66 -12.59
CA GLY A 208 -10.86 7.22 -12.45
C GLY A 208 -12.24 6.72 -12.84
N ILE A 209 -13.31 7.50 -12.60
CA ILE A 209 -14.67 7.13 -12.99
C ILE A 209 -14.85 7.24 -14.51
N ASN A 210 -14.45 8.38 -15.10
CA ASN A 210 -14.55 8.59 -16.54
C ASN A 210 -13.59 9.68 -17.01
N ILE A 211 -12.46 9.27 -17.56
CA ILE A 211 -11.40 10.17 -18.02
C ILE A 211 -11.89 11.14 -19.12
N ARG A 212 -12.83 10.70 -20.00
CA ARG A 212 -13.36 11.55 -21.08
C ARG A 212 -14.27 12.62 -20.50
N ALA A 213 -15.17 12.27 -19.59
CA ALA A 213 -16.06 13.20 -18.92
C ALA A 213 -15.27 14.23 -18.08
N ALA A 214 -14.26 13.78 -17.32
CA ALA A 214 -13.38 14.66 -16.55
C ALA A 214 -12.67 15.68 -17.45
N LYS A 215 -12.12 15.22 -18.58
CA LYS A 215 -11.47 16.11 -19.56
C LYS A 215 -12.46 17.14 -20.13
N ASN A 216 -13.68 16.74 -20.49
CA ASN A 216 -14.71 17.65 -21.01
C ASN A 216 -15.18 18.65 -19.95
N ALA A 217 -15.09 18.31 -18.65
CA ALA A 217 -15.33 19.22 -17.53
C ALA A 217 -14.14 20.15 -17.21
N GLY A 218 -13.09 20.17 -18.05
CA GLY A 218 -11.93 21.06 -17.92
C GLY A 218 -10.80 20.52 -17.03
N VAL A 219 -10.88 19.28 -16.52
CA VAL A 219 -9.82 18.69 -15.72
C VAL A 219 -8.63 18.31 -16.60
N ASN A 220 -7.42 18.75 -16.24
CA ASN A 220 -6.22 18.31 -16.92
C ASN A 220 -5.84 16.88 -16.47
N THR A 221 -6.46 15.89 -17.12
CA THR A 221 -6.32 14.47 -16.77
C THR A 221 -4.86 13.97 -16.85
N ARG A 222 -4.03 14.57 -17.74
CA ARG A 222 -2.62 14.20 -17.87
C ARG A 222 -1.82 14.55 -16.61
N ILE A 223 -2.01 15.77 -16.10
CA ILE A 223 -1.32 16.24 -14.88
C ILE A 223 -1.78 15.41 -13.68
N ILE A 224 -3.08 15.12 -13.57
CA ILE A 224 -3.60 14.32 -12.44
C ILE A 224 -3.00 12.91 -12.45
N VAL A 225 -3.02 12.21 -13.59
CA VAL A 225 -2.42 10.86 -13.68
C VAL A 225 -0.92 10.92 -13.40
N MET A 226 -0.18 11.86 -14.02
CA MET A 226 1.26 12.00 -13.78
C MET A 226 1.58 12.24 -12.30
N LEU A 227 0.81 13.11 -11.64
CA LEU A 227 0.99 13.43 -10.23
C LEU A 227 0.77 12.20 -9.34
N THR A 228 -0.22 11.33 -9.63
CA THR A 228 -0.43 10.11 -8.84
C THR A 228 0.76 9.16 -8.91
N TYR A 229 1.41 9.02 -10.07
CA TYR A 229 2.65 8.23 -10.18
C TYR A 229 3.83 8.87 -9.45
N VAL A 230 3.98 10.20 -9.50
CA VAL A 230 5.03 10.91 -8.75
C VAL A 230 4.83 10.71 -7.23
N LEU A 231 3.60 10.82 -6.75
CA LEU A 231 3.27 10.58 -5.35
C LEU A 231 3.50 9.12 -4.94
N SER A 232 3.20 8.16 -5.84
CA SER A 232 3.50 6.73 -5.64
C SER A 232 5.00 6.49 -5.52
N GLY A 233 5.79 7.04 -6.43
CA GLY A 233 7.25 6.95 -6.41
C GLY A 233 7.87 7.59 -5.16
N LEU A 234 7.31 8.72 -4.70
CA LEU A 234 7.72 9.35 -3.44
C LEU A 234 7.48 8.45 -2.22
N CYS A 235 6.29 7.83 -2.13
CA CYS A 235 5.98 6.85 -1.09
C CYS A 235 6.93 5.65 -1.13
N ALA A 236 7.25 5.15 -2.33
CA ALA A 236 8.18 4.05 -2.52
C ALA A 236 9.61 4.43 -2.08
N ALA A 237 10.05 5.66 -2.35
CA ALA A 237 11.35 6.13 -1.88
C ALA A 237 11.42 6.25 -0.36
N ILE A 238 10.37 6.78 0.30
CA ILE A 238 10.30 6.84 1.76
C ILE A 238 10.38 5.42 2.35
N ALA A 239 9.65 4.45 1.78
CA ALA A 239 9.72 3.06 2.20
C ALA A 239 11.14 2.48 2.01
N GLY A 240 11.82 2.82 0.91
CA GLY A 240 13.20 2.41 0.62
C GLY A 240 14.21 2.95 1.63
N ILE A 241 14.09 4.22 2.01
CA ILE A 241 14.91 4.83 3.06
C ILE A 241 14.72 4.10 4.40
N ILE A 242 13.47 3.83 4.79
CA ILE A 242 13.13 3.14 6.04
C ILE A 242 13.76 1.74 6.07
N VAL A 243 13.59 0.96 5.00
CA VAL A 243 14.11 -0.42 4.95
C VAL A 243 15.63 -0.43 4.92
N ALA A 244 16.28 0.47 4.15
CA ALA A 244 17.73 0.58 4.16
C ALA A 244 18.27 1.00 5.54
N ALA A 245 17.59 1.90 6.23
CA ALA A 245 17.93 2.34 7.58
C ALA A 245 17.74 1.22 8.63
N ASP A 246 16.71 0.39 8.49
CA ASP A 246 16.41 -0.72 9.41
C ASP A 246 17.48 -1.82 9.34
N ILE A 247 17.84 -2.27 8.13
CA ILE A 247 18.87 -3.28 7.92
C ILE A 247 20.29 -2.71 7.93
N ARG A 248 20.44 -1.39 8.06
CA ARG A 248 21.73 -0.66 7.98
C ARG A 248 22.50 -0.95 6.71
N GLY A 249 21.78 -1.02 5.58
CA GLY A 249 22.39 -1.35 4.30
C GLY A 249 21.35 -1.37 3.18
N ALA A 250 21.79 -1.78 1.99
CA ALA A 250 20.93 -2.01 0.85
C ALA A 250 21.23 -3.37 0.22
N ASP A 251 20.21 -4.20 0.14
CA ASP A 251 20.19 -5.42 -0.67
C ASP A 251 19.34 -5.15 -1.92
N ALA A 252 19.99 -4.73 -3.00
CA ALA A 252 19.32 -4.39 -4.25
C ALA A 252 18.62 -5.61 -4.90
N ASN A 253 18.99 -6.83 -4.54
CA ASN A 253 18.42 -8.05 -5.10
C ASN A 253 17.05 -8.36 -4.45
N ASN A 254 16.94 -8.20 -3.13
CA ASN A 254 15.78 -8.63 -2.35
C ASN A 254 14.89 -7.46 -1.86
N ALA A 255 15.43 -6.24 -1.73
CA ALA A 255 14.66 -5.10 -1.25
C ALA A 255 13.42 -4.85 -2.12
N GLY A 256 12.25 -4.75 -1.50
CA GLY A 256 10.99 -4.49 -2.19
C GLY A 256 10.45 -5.63 -3.05
N LEU A 257 11.06 -6.83 -3.04
CA LEU A 257 10.62 -7.96 -3.86
C LEU A 257 9.23 -8.41 -3.40
N TRP A 258 8.28 -8.48 -4.36
CA TRP A 258 6.88 -8.84 -4.17
C TRP A 258 6.04 -7.84 -3.36
N LEU A 259 6.62 -6.73 -2.86
CA LEU A 259 5.87 -5.73 -2.10
C LEU A 259 4.90 -4.93 -2.97
N GLU A 260 5.11 -4.86 -4.30
CA GLU A 260 4.14 -4.32 -5.25
C GLU A 260 2.81 -5.07 -5.19
N LEU A 261 2.87 -6.40 -5.07
CA LEU A 261 1.67 -7.24 -4.92
C LEU A 261 1.00 -7.00 -3.58
N ASP A 262 1.77 -6.95 -2.49
CA ASP A 262 1.25 -6.65 -1.16
C ASP A 262 0.57 -5.27 -1.12
N ALA A 263 1.13 -4.26 -1.79
CA ALA A 263 0.53 -2.93 -1.90
C ALA A 263 -0.82 -2.96 -2.65
N ILE A 264 -0.89 -3.67 -3.79
CA ILE A 264 -2.14 -3.85 -4.53
C ILE A 264 -3.17 -4.57 -3.66
N LEU A 265 -2.77 -5.64 -2.99
CA LEU A 265 -3.64 -6.42 -2.11
C LEU A 265 -4.16 -5.59 -0.94
N ALA A 266 -3.32 -4.77 -0.32
CA ALA A 266 -3.70 -3.86 0.74
C ALA A 266 -4.81 -2.91 0.28
N VAL A 267 -4.71 -2.36 -0.95
CA VAL A 267 -5.74 -1.49 -1.53
C VAL A 267 -7.04 -2.27 -1.77
N VAL A 268 -6.96 -3.49 -2.32
CA VAL A 268 -8.13 -4.34 -2.62
C VAL A 268 -8.83 -4.78 -1.34
N ILE A 269 -8.09 -5.26 -0.33
CA ILE A 269 -8.62 -5.62 0.99
C ILE A 269 -9.25 -4.39 1.66
N GLY A 270 -8.62 -3.22 1.51
CA GLY A 270 -9.17 -1.93 1.93
C GLY A 270 -10.47 -1.52 1.23
N GLY A 271 -10.91 -2.28 0.21
CA GLY A 271 -12.14 -2.03 -0.54
C GLY A 271 -11.95 -1.09 -1.74
N GLY A 272 -10.70 -0.82 -2.14
CA GLY A 272 -10.38 -0.10 -3.36
C GLY A 272 -10.76 -0.91 -4.61
N SER A 273 -11.35 -0.25 -5.61
CA SER A 273 -11.69 -0.87 -6.89
C SER A 273 -10.52 -0.75 -7.86
N LEU A 274 -10.06 -1.87 -8.40
CA LEU A 274 -9.02 -1.90 -9.45
C LEU A 274 -9.45 -1.20 -10.75
N MET A 275 -10.74 -0.93 -10.92
CA MET A 275 -11.29 -0.20 -12.08
C MET A 275 -11.20 1.32 -11.92
N GLY A 276 -10.64 1.81 -10.81
CA GLY A 276 -10.58 3.23 -10.50
C GLY A 276 -11.84 3.79 -9.82
N GLY A 277 -11.83 5.09 -9.59
CA GLY A 277 -12.90 5.86 -8.98
C GLY A 277 -12.69 6.11 -7.50
N ARG A 278 -13.69 5.86 -6.67
CA ARG A 278 -13.64 6.15 -5.22
C ARG A 278 -12.54 5.36 -4.51
N PHE A 279 -11.84 6.02 -3.61
CA PHE A 279 -10.76 5.43 -2.83
C PHE A 279 -10.81 5.84 -1.35
N ASN A 280 -10.14 5.06 -0.51
CA ASN A 280 -10.00 5.36 0.91
C ASN A 280 -8.60 4.97 1.41
N LEU A 281 -7.75 5.99 1.63
CA LEU A 281 -6.37 5.81 2.09
C LEU A 281 -6.28 5.09 3.44
N LEU A 282 -7.18 5.42 4.38
CA LEU A 282 -7.20 4.81 5.71
C LEU A 282 -7.45 3.29 5.62
N LEU A 283 -8.43 2.89 4.79
CA LEU A 283 -8.75 1.48 4.63
C LEU A 283 -7.66 0.71 3.89
N SER A 284 -6.92 1.35 2.99
CA SER A 284 -5.75 0.73 2.36
C SER A 284 -4.62 0.47 3.37
N VAL A 285 -4.41 1.39 4.32
CA VAL A 285 -3.46 1.17 5.43
C VAL A 285 -3.94 0.03 6.35
N VAL A 286 -5.24 -0.04 6.64
CA VAL A 286 -5.81 -1.21 7.37
C VAL A 286 -5.56 -2.51 6.59
N GLY A 287 -5.69 -2.49 5.26
CA GLY A 287 -5.32 -3.62 4.40
C GLY A 287 -3.86 -4.04 4.55
N ALA A 288 -2.94 -3.08 4.60
CA ALA A 288 -1.51 -3.35 4.85
C ALA A 288 -1.28 -3.98 6.24
N LEU A 289 -1.98 -3.52 7.27
CA LEU A 289 -1.95 -4.11 8.61
C LEU A 289 -2.48 -5.55 8.62
N ILE A 290 -3.54 -5.84 7.89
CA ILE A 290 -4.08 -7.20 7.75
C ILE A 290 -3.03 -8.13 7.13
N ILE A 291 -2.39 -7.69 6.02
CA ILE A 291 -1.35 -8.48 5.34
C ILE A 291 -0.17 -8.73 6.28
N GLN A 292 0.27 -7.71 7.01
CA GLN A 292 1.41 -7.87 7.90
C GLN A 292 1.07 -8.68 9.15
N GLY A 293 -0.15 -8.55 9.69
CA GLY A 293 -0.63 -9.45 10.75
C GLY A 293 -0.58 -10.90 10.30
N MET A 294 -1.13 -11.22 9.13
CA MET A 294 -1.06 -12.58 8.55
C MET A 294 0.39 -13.07 8.41
N ASN A 295 1.30 -12.24 7.88
CA ASN A 295 2.72 -12.59 7.77
C ASN A 295 3.32 -12.94 9.15
N THR A 296 3.00 -12.12 10.15
CA THR A 296 3.50 -12.31 11.52
C THR A 296 2.90 -13.56 12.15
N GLY A 297 1.61 -13.82 11.97
CA GLY A 297 0.97 -15.05 12.46
C GLY A 297 1.56 -16.32 11.88
N ILE A 298 1.86 -16.33 10.58
CA ILE A 298 2.53 -17.47 9.93
C ILE A 298 3.94 -17.69 10.52
N LEU A 299 4.70 -16.62 10.73
CA LEU A 299 6.03 -16.73 11.34
C LEU A 299 5.95 -17.23 12.78
N LEU A 300 5.01 -16.75 13.58
CA LEU A 300 4.81 -17.15 14.98
C LEU A 300 4.30 -18.59 15.10
N SER A 301 3.59 -19.11 14.10
CA SER A 301 3.11 -20.49 14.06
C SER A 301 4.20 -21.52 13.74
N GLY A 302 5.42 -21.08 13.39
CA GLY A 302 6.53 -21.97 13.03
C GLY A 302 6.42 -22.59 11.63
N PHE A 303 5.47 -22.14 10.81
CA PHE A 303 5.39 -22.55 9.40
C PHE A 303 6.55 -21.96 8.58
N PRO A 304 7.00 -22.67 7.53
CA PRO A 304 8.01 -22.15 6.63
C PRO A 304 7.58 -20.80 6.00
N PRO A 305 8.51 -19.82 5.87
CA PRO A 305 8.18 -18.50 5.28
C PRO A 305 7.57 -18.56 3.89
N GLU A 306 7.84 -19.62 3.12
CA GLU A 306 7.30 -19.86 1.78
C GLU A 306 5.77 -20.01 1.79
N MET A 307 5.21 -20.47 2.90
CA MET A 307 3.76 -20.57 3.09
C MET A 307 3.06 -19.21 3.02
N ASN A 308 3.77 -18.11 3.32
CA ASN A 308 3.22 -16.75 3.22
C ASN A 308 2.62 -16.46 1.85
N GLN A 309 3.30 -16.85 0.78
CA GLN A 309 2.82 -16.57 -0.58
C GLN A 309 1.57 -17.38 -0.91
N VAL A 310 1.51 -18.63 -0.45
CA VAL A 310 0.34 -19.50 -0.65
C VAL A 310 -0.86 -18.98 0.12
N VAL A 311 -0.67 -18.61 1.38
CA VAL A 311 -1.74 -18.06 2.23
C VAL A 311 -2.24 -16.73 1.68
N LYS A 312 -1.34 -15.82 1.29
CA LYS A 312 -1.71 -14.56 0.64
C LYS A 312 -2.57 -14.81 -0.62
N ALA A 313 -2.14 -15.71 -1.50
CA ALA A 313 -2.89 -16.04 -2.71
C ALA A 313 -4.29 -16.58 -2.39
N ALA A 314 -4.41 -17.45 -1.39
CA ALA A 314 -5.70 -17.99 -0.94
C ALA A 314 -6.61 -16.89 -0.38
N VAL A 315 -6.09 -16.00 0.45
CA VAL A 315 -6.85 -14.87 1.01
C VAL A 315 -7.33 -13.92 -0.08
N VAL A 316 -6.45 -13.59 -1.03
CA VAL A 316 -6.82 -12.76 -2.17
C VAL A 316 -7.94 -13.38 -2.96
N LEU A 317 -7.82 -14.67 -3.28
CA LEU A 317 -8.88 -15.40 -3.98
C LEU A 317 -10.19 -15.35 -3.22
N CYS A 318 -10.17 -15.59 -1.92
CA CYS A 318 -11.35 -15.49 -1.05
C CYS A 318 -11.96 -14.08 -1.09
N VAL A 319 -11.14 -13.03 -0.94
CA VAL A 319 -11.60 -11.65 -0.98
C VAL A 319 -12.24 -11.30 -2.33
N LEU A 320 -11.60 -11.69 -3.44
CA LEU A 320 -12.13 -11.44 -4.79
C LEU A 320 -13.44 -12.19 -5.04
N ILE A 321 -13.54 -13.44 -4.57
CA ILE A 321 -14.79 -14.23 -4.67
C ILE A 321 -15.91 -13.55 -3.89
N VAL A 322 -15.64 -13.15 -2.64
CA VAL A 322 -16.64 -12.48 -1.77
C VAL A 322 -17.06 -11.13 -2.34
N GLN A 323 -16.15 -10.39 -2.99
CA GLN A 323 -16.44 -9.11 -3.64
C GLN A 323 -17.13 -9.26 -5.01
N SER A 324 -17.11 -10.46 -5.61
CA SER A 324 -17.71 -10.70 -6.92
C SER A 324 -19.22 -10.51 -6.89
N GLN A 325 -19.73 -9.62 -7.75
CA GLN A 325 -21.18 -9.38 -7.88
C GLN A 325 -21.94 -10.64 -8.30
N ARG A 326 -21.31 -11.53 -9.07
CA ARG A 326 -21.91 -12.83 -9.45
C ARG A 326 -22.06 -13.74 -8.24
N PHE A 327 -21.05 -13.84 -7.39
CA PHE A 327 -21.11 -14.63 -6.16
C PHE A 327 -22.18 -14.11 -5.19
N ILE A 328 -22.25 -12.78 -5.00
CA ILE A 328 -23.29 -12.13 -4.20
C ILE A 328 -24.70 -12.41 -4.77
N SER A 329 -24.85 -12.41 -6.09
CA SER A 329 -26.14 -12.70 -6.74
C SER A 329 -26.56 -14.17 -6.61
N LEU A 330 -25.59 -15.11 -6.68
CA LEU A 330 -25.82 -16.53 -6.46
C LEU A 330 -26.32 -16.82 -5.04
N ILE A 331 -25.65 -16.27 -4.01
CA ILE A 331 -26.07 -16.42 -2.61
C ILE A 331 -27.46 -15.83 -2.38
N LYS A 332 -27.78 -14.69 -3.00
CA LYS A 332 -29.11 -14.09 -2.91
C LYS A 332 -30.18 -14.91 -3.65
N GLY A 333 -29.82 -15.53 -4.77
CA GLY A 333 -30.70 -16.42 -5.53
C GLY A 333 -31.05 -17.70 -4.79
N VAL A 334 -30.08 -18.32 -4.11
CA VAL A 334 -30.30 -19.51 -3.28
C VAL A 334 -31.23 -19.16 -2.10
N ARG A 335 -31.00 -18.04 -1.43
CA ARG A 335 -31.80 -17.61 -0.28
C ARG A 335 -33.27 -17.24 -0.61
N ASN A 336 -33.56 -16.95 -1.88
CA ASN A 336 -34.93 -16.73 -2.35
C ASN A 336 -35.63 -18.04 -2.75
N ARG A 337 -34.89 -19.10 -3.08
CA ARG A 337 -35.45 -20.42 -3.36
C ARG A 337 -35.86 -21.19 -2.11
N ASP A 338 -35.20 -20.91 -0.97
CA ASP A 338 -35.58 -21.54 0.34
C ASP A 338 -36.80 -20.86 1.02
N LYS A 339 -37.44 -19.89 0.36
CA LYS A 339 -38.60 -19.13 0.86
C LYS A 339 -39.87 -19.33 0.02
N THR A 340 -39.79 -20.14 -1.01
CA THR A 340 -40.93 -20.65 -1.78
C THR A 340 -41.17 -22.13 -1.50
#